data_a17281a883c2fb410b9a77061ff8eb98
#
_entry.id   a17281a883c2fb410b9a77061ff8eb98
#
_cell.length_a   1.000
_cell.length_b   1.000
_cell.length_c   1.000
_cell.angle_alpha   90.00
_cell.angle_beta   90.00
_cell.angle_gamma   90.00
#
_symmetry.space_group_name_H-M   'P 1'
#
loop_
_entity.id
_entity.type
_entity.pdbx_description
1 polymer ?
#
loop_
_entity_poly.entity_id
_entity_poly.type
_entity_poly.pdbx_seq_one_letter_code
_entity_poly.pdbx_strand_id
1 'polypeptide(L)'
;MNYSEIFRRIQSQGRVLALMKDSHINALLQKISRNILGAEKNILAANQKDIKRVSSSGKTAAFIDRLTLNEKGIREMASQVIAVSKLHSPLGKVLSRRKRPNGLDIKKISVPIGALFIIYESRPDVTSDCAALGLKSGNAVILRGGSDAANTNGAIYAAIRASMPAEIKDTVFLIKDSSRETVNAILKMNNFIDAVIPRGGESLIKA
;
A
#
# COMPACT_ATOMS: atom_id res chain seq x y z
N MET A 1 17.58 -0.58 -11.52
CA MET A 1 16.76 -1.69 -10.99
C MET A 1 15.88 -2.21 -12.12
N ASN A 2 15.77 -3.51 -12.33
CA ASN A 2 14.91 -4.06 -13.39
C ASN A 2 13.46 -4.19 -12.88
N TYR A 3 12.64 -3.16 -13.08
CA TYR A 3 11.24 -3.13 -12.63
C TYR A 3 10.38 -4.20 -13.31
N SER A 4 10.65 -4.57 -14.57
CA SER A 4 9.86 -5.59 -15.28
C SER A 4 9.91 -6.95 -14.59
N GLU A 5 11.07 -7.35 -14.08
CA GLU A 5 11.22 -8.60 -13.34
C GLU A 5 10.52 -8.55 -11.98
N ILE A 6 10.67 -7.42 -11.27
CA ILE A 6 10.00 -7.22 -9.99
C ILE A 6 8.47 -7.26 -10.16
N PHE A 7 7.94 -6.55 -11.15
CA PHE A 7 6.49 -6.47 -11.37
C PHE A 7 5.90 -7.79 -11.87
N ARG A 8 6.67 -8.58 -12.61
CA ARG A 8 6.26 -9.96 -12.95
C ARG A 8 6.09 -10.82 -11.69
N ARG A 9 7.00 -10.71 -10.71
CA ARG A 9 6.85 -11.39 -9.42
C ARG A 9 5.66 -10.86 -8.63
N ILE A 10 5.45 -9.54 -8.61
CA ILE A 10 4.29 -8.91 -7.96
C ILE A 10 2.99 -9.46 -8.53
N GLN A 11 2.84 -9.56 -9.85
CA GLN A 11 1.66 -10.14 -10.49
C GLN A 11 1.48 -11.63 -10.14
N SER A 12 2.57 -12.41 -10.19
CA SER A 12 2.52 -13.83 -9.84
C SER A 12 2.06 -14.03 -8.39
N GLN A 13 2.66 -13.30 -7.45
CA GLN A 13 2.30 -13.36 -6.04
C GLN A 13 0.92 -12.73 -5.76
N GLY A 14 0.51 -11.74 -6.54
CA GLY A 14 -0.83 -11.15 -6.48
C GLY A 14 -1.93 -12.18 -6.77
N ARG A 15 -1.68 -13.13 -7.69
CA ARG A 15 -2.61 -14.25 -7.95
C ARG A 15 -2.73 -15.19 -6.75
N VAL A 16 -1.63 -15.42 -6.02
CA VAL A 16 -1.65 -16.20 -4.77
C VAL A 16 -2.43 -15.45 -3.70
N LEU A 17 -2.18 -14.15 -3.52
CA LEU A 17 -2.89 -13.29 -2.57
C LEU A 17 -4.41 -13.31 -2.81
N ALA A 18 -4.84 -13.23 -4.07
CA ALA A 18 -6.26 -13.22 -4.46
C ALA A 18 -7.01 -14.50 -4.06
N LEU A 19 -6.31 -15.60 -3.87
CA LEU A 19 -6.88 -16.90 -3.48
C LEU A 19 -6.77 -17.17 -1.96
N MET A 20 -6.12 -16.28 -1.20
CA MET A 20 -5.97 -16.48 0.25
C MET A 20 -7.31 -16.31 0.97
N LYS A 21 -7.53 -17.14 2.00
CA LYS A 21 -8.69 -17.01 2.88
C LYS A 21 -8.65 -15.69 3.65
N ASP A 22 -9.81 -15.06 3.83
CA ASP A 22 -9.94 -13.80 4.57
C ASP A 22 -9.34 -13.88 6.00
N SER A 23 -9.47 -15.04 6.65
CA SER A 23 -8.87 -15.28 7.98
C SER A 23 -7.34 -15.17 7.97
N HIS A 24 -6.67 -15.64 6.91
CA HIS A 24 -5.22 -15.53 6.78
C HIS A 24 -4.79 -14.09 6.54
N ILE A 25 -5.55 -13.34 5.73
CA ILE A 25 -5.29 -11.91 5.50
C ILE A 25 -5.49 -11.13 6.81
N ASN A 26 -6.54 -11.43 7.58
CA ASN A 26 -6.80 -10.77 8.86
C ASN A 26 -5.67 -11.04 9.86
N ALA A 27 -5.18 -12.29 9.97
CA ALA A 27 -4.04 -12.63 10.81
C ALA A 27 -2.76 -11.91 10.37
N LEU A 28 -2.53 -11.79 9.05
CA LEU A 28 -1.41 -11.05 8.49
C LEU A 28 -1.48 -9.56 8.86
N LEU A 29 -2.65 -8.92 8.71
CA LEU A 29 -2.83 -7.52 9.07
C LEU A 29 -2.60 -7.28 10.57
N GLN A 30 -3.06 -8.19 11.44
CA GLN A 30 -2.76 -8.13 12.86
C GLN A 30 -1.25 -8.26 13.16
N LYS A 31 -0.54 -9.09 12.40
CA LYS A 31 0.91 -9.22 12.51
C LYS A 31 1.61 -7.94 12.04
N ILE A 32 1.15 -7.33 10.93
CA ILE A 32 1.66 -6.04 10.43
C ILE A 32 1.49 -4.96 11.49
N SER A 33 0.32 -4.84 12.10
CA SER A 33 0.06 -3.87 13.17
C SER A 33 1.05 -4.04 14.34
N ARG A 34 1.25 -5.28 14.82
CA ARG A 34 2.22 -5.57 15.90
C ARG A 34 3.65 -5.20 15.50
N ASN A 35 4.04 -5.47 14.26
CA ASN A 35 5.38 -5.14 13.77
C ASN A 35 5.59 -3.63 13.59
N ILE A 36 4.55 -2.87 13.22
CA ILE A 36 4.60 -1.40 13.22
C ILE A 36 4.84 -0.87 14.62
N LEU A 37 4.11 -1.36 15.62
CA LEU A 37 4.33 -0.99 17.03
C LEU A 37 5.72 -1.40 17.51
N GLY A 38 6.18 -2.61 17.19
CA GLY A 38 7.52 -3.08 17.54
C GLY A 38 8.65 -2.29 16.88
N ALA A 39 8.38 -1.66 15.73
CA ALA A 39 9.32 -0.82 15.00
C ALA A 39 9.24 0.67 15.38
N GLU A 40 8.46 1.07 16.39
CA GLU A 40 8.19 2.47 16.78
C GLU A 40 9.46 3.31 16.85
N LYS A 41 10.47 2.88 17.59
CA LYS A 41 11.74 3.61 17.73
C LYS A 41 12.42 3.84 16.39
N ASN A 42 12.43 2.85 15.52
CA ASN A 42 13.06 2.93 14.19
C ASN A 42 12.28 3.88 13.27
N ILE A 43 10.94 3.83 13.32
CA ILE A 43 10.07 4.70 12.52
C ILE A 43 10.22 6.15 12.97
N LEU A 44 10.23 6.42 14.29
CA LEU A 44 10.43 7.77 14.84
C LEU A 44 11.82 8.31 14.48
N ALA A 45 12.87 7.51 14.60
CA ALA A 45 14.21 7.91 14.21
C ALA A 45 14.32 8.23 12.70
N ALA A 46 13.64 7.46 11.85
CA ALA A 46 13.56 7.72 10.40
C ALA A 46 12.77 9.01 10.13
N ASN A 47 11.68 9.25 10.85
CA ASN A 47 10.87 10.44 10.73
C ASN A 47 11.64 11.71 11.14
N GLN A 48 12.40 11.66 12.23
CA GLN A 48 13.26 12.77 12.63
C GLN A 48 14.29 13.16 11.57
N LYS A 49 14.86 12.17 10.83
CA LYS A 49 15.78 12.44 9.70
C LYS A 49 15.06 13.17 8.57
N ASP A 50 13.83 12.77 8.24
CA ASP A 50 13.03 13.44 7.22
C ASP A 50 12.65 14.87 7.66
N ILE A 51 12.18 15.05 8.89
CA ILE A 51 11.84 16.36 9.44
C ILE A 51 13.05 17.30 9.43
N LYS A 52 14.22 16.84 9.91
CA LYS A 52 15.44 17.66 9.91
C LYS A 52 15.80 18.14 8.50
N ARG A 53 15.73 17.26 7.50
CA ARG A 53 16.00 17.59 6.10
C ARG A 53 14.99 18.59 5.54
N VAL A 54 13.70 18.40 5.84
CA VAL A 54 12.61 19.21 5.31
C VAL A 54 12.58 20.60 5.98
N SER A 55 12.87 20.70 7.29
CA SER A 55 12.95 21.97 8.00
C SER A 55 14.00 22.93 7.43
N SER A 56 15.07 22.39 6.83
CA SER A 56 16.10 23.19 6.15
C SER A 56 15.75 23.58 4.70
N SER A 57 14.62 23.08 4.16
CA SER A 57 14.24 23.27 2.75
C SER A 57 13.17 24.34 2.49
N GLY A 58 12.84 25.17 3.50
CA GLY A 58 11.89 26.27 3.37
C GLY A 58 10.40 25.85 3.26
N LYS A 59 10.06 24.63 3.63
CA LYS A 59 8.65 24.16 3.67
C LYS A 59 7.89 24.85 4.81
N THR A 60 6.58 24.98 4.63
CA THR A 60 5.70 25.61 5.64
C THR A 60 5.58 24.76 6.91
N ALA A 61 5.30 25.41 8.06
CA ALA A 61 5.06 24.74 9.33
C ALA A 61 3.94 23.70 9.22
N ALA A 62 2.85 23.99 8.50
CA ALA A 62 1.75 23.07 8.26
C ALA A 62 2.16 21.84 7.44
N PHE A 63 3.17 21.95 6.58
CA PHE A 63 3.72 20.80 5.85
C PHE A 63 4.54 19.91 6.80
N ILE A 64 5.40 20.53 7.63
CA ILE A 64 6.23 19.81 8.60
C ILE A 64 5.34 19.10 9.63
N ASP A 65 4.29 19.73 10.11
CA ASP A 65 3.33 19.15 11.04
C ASP A 65 2.69 17.87 10.47
N ARG A 66 2.23 17.91 9.21
CA ARG A 66 1.66 16.75 8.52
C ARG A 66 2.66 15.60 8.29
N LEU A 67 3.94 15.92 8.19
CA LEU A 67 5.02 14.95 8.05
C LEU A 67 5.41 14.33 9.39
N THR A 68 5.20 15.06 10.49
CA THR A 68 5.66 14.68 11.82
C THR A 68 4.86 13.52 12.39
N LEU A 69 5.57 12.46 12.77
CA LEU A 69 5.03 11.34 13.55
C LEU A 69 5.52 11.42 14.99
N ASN A 70 4.62 11.05 15.89
CA ASN A 70 4.92 10.79 17.29
C ASN A 70 4.40 9.40 17.68
N GLU A 71 4.64 8.97 18.90
CA GLU A 71 4.18 7.68 19.40
C GLU A 71 2.67 7.47 19.25
N LYS A 72 1.88 8.54 19.48
CA LYS A 72 0.42 8.48 19.29
C LYS A 72 0.07 8.21 17.84
N GLY A 73 0.70 8.88 16.88
CA GLY A 73 0.49 8.65 15.45
C GLY A 73 0.84 7.23 15.01
N ILE A 74 1.89 6.62 15.60
CA ILE A 74 2.23 5.21 15.31
C ILE A 74 1.18 4.26 15.88
N ARG A 75 0.68 4.52 17.10
CA ARG A 75 -0.42 3.73 17.68
C ARG A 75 -1.70 3.85 16.85
N GLU A 76 -2.03 5.04 16.37
CA GLU A 76 -3.18 5.27 15.48
C GLU A 76 -3.02 4.52 14.15
N MET A 77 -1.85 4.59 13.51
CA MET A 77 -1.51 3.83 12.31
C MET A 77 -1.71 2.32 12.51
N ALA A 78 -1.18 1.76 13.59
CA ALA A 78 -1.35 0.35 13.93
C ALA A 78 -2.81 -0.01 14.19
N SER A 79 -3.57 0.86 14.85
CA SER A 79 -5.00 0.70 15.10
C SER A 79 -5.82 0.71 13.81
N GLN A 80 -5.46 1.57 12.83
CA GLN A 80 -6.11 1.59 11.52
C GLN A 80 -5.91 0.30 10.76
N VAL A 81 -4.69 -0.28 10.79
CA VAL A 81 -4.43 -1.61 10.20
C VAL A 81 -5.30 -2.69 10.86
N ILE A 82 -5.48 -2.64 12.19
CA ILE A 82 -6.41 -3.53 12.90
C ILE A 82 -7.87 -3.30 12.47
N ALA A 83 -8.27 -2.04 12.30
CA ALA A 83 -9.62 -1.73 11.83
C ALA A 83 -9.87 -2.33 10.44
N VAL A 84 -8.91 -2.22 9.51
CA VAL A 84 -8.99 -2.86 8.18
C VAL A 84 -9.10 -4.39 8.30
N SER A 85 -8.39 -5.03 9.25
CA SER A 85 -8.50 -6.48 9.44
C SER A 85 -9.89 -6.95 9.84
N LYS A 86 -10.69 -6.09 10.45
CA LYS A 86 -12.08 -6.38 10.88
C LYS A 86 -13.12 -6.14 9.80
N LEU A 87 -12.77 -5.50 8.69
CA LEU A 87 -13.68 -5.31 7.57
C LEU A 87 -14.03 -6.66 6.93
N HIS A 88 -15.25 -6.78 6.42
CA HIS A 88 -15.61 -7.91 5.59
C HIS A 88 -14.81 -7.89 4.28
N SER A 89 -14.36 -9.08 3.84
CA SER A 89 -13.70 -9.19 2.53
C SER A 89 -14.62 -8.66 1.42
N PRO A 90 -14.13 -7.79 0.53
CA PRO A 90 -14.90 -7.37 -0.63
C PRO A 90 -14.96 -8.44 -1.73
N LEU A 91 -14.16 -9.51 -1.62
CA LEU A 91 -14.00 -10.52 -2.65
C LEU A 91 -15.07 -11.61 -2.60
N GLY A 92 -15.42 -12.16 -3.77
CA GLY A 92 -16.37 -13.27 -3.89
C GLY A 92 -17.83 -12.89 -3.62
N LYS A 93 -18.14 -11.60 -3.43
CA LYS A 93 -19.54 -11.17 -3.23
C LYS A 93 -20.33 -11.32 -4.53
N VAL A 94 -21.50 -11.94 -4.46
CA VAL A 94 -22.43 -12.00 -5.58
C VAL A 94 -23.10 -10.65 -5.74
N LEU A 95 -22.74 -9.91 -6.77
CA LEU A 95 -23.26 -8.57 -7.07
C LEU A 95 -24.59 -8.65 -7.83
N SER A 96 -24.77 -9.67 -8.68
CA SER A 96 -26.04 -9.99 -9.33
C SER A 96 -26.10 -11.47 -9.69
N ARG A 97 -27.32 -12.00 -9.79
CA ARG A 97 -27.59 -13.37 -10.21
C ARG A 97 -28.78 -13.39 -11.15
N ARG A 98 -28.66 -14.11 -12.27
CA ARG A 98 -29.73 -14.30 -13.27
C ARG A 98 -29.82 -15.76 -13.65
N LYS A 99 -31.00 -16.35 -13.49
CA LYS A 99 -31.31 -17.68 -14.00
C LYS A 99 -32.01 -17.55 -15.35
N ARG A 100 -31.52 -18.22 -16.37
CA ARG A 100 -32.11 -18.23 -17.71
C ARG A 100 -33.11 -19.34 -17.88
N PRO A 101 -34.07 -19.26 -18.85
CA PRO A 101 -35.05 -20.32 -19.11
C PRO A 101 -34.40 -21.67 -19.45
N ASN A 102 -33.21 -21.66 -20.07
CA ASN A 102 -32.44 -22.87 -20.41
C ASN A 102 -31.68 -23.46 -19.21
N GLY A 103 -31.91 -22.96 -17.96
CA GLY A 103 -31.29 -23.49 -16.75
C GLY A 103 -29.94 -22.85 -16.39
N LEU A 104 -29.34 -22.01 -17.26
CA LEU A 104 -28.04 -21.37 -17.00
C LEU A 104 -28.15 -20.37 -15.81
N ASP A 105 -27.28 -20.54 -14.80
CA ASP A 105 -27.19 -19.68 -13.63
C ASP A 105 -25.97 -18.76 -13.75
N ILE A 106 -26.19 -17.49 -14.10
CA ILE A 106 -25.15 -16.48 -14.31
C ILE A 106 -25.01 -15.66 -13.03
N LYS A 107 -23.79 -15.62 -12.49
CA LYS A 107 -23.44 -14.81 -11.30
C LYS A 107 -22.36 -13.79 -11.66
N LYS A 108 -22.57 -12.51 -11.28
CA LYS A 108 -21.54 -11.51 -11.28
C LYS A 108 -20.93 -11.46 -9.88
N ILE A 109 -19.64 -11.74 -9.77
CA ILE A 109 -18.90 -11.74 -8.48
C ILE A 109 -17.83 -10.66 -8.47
N SER A 110 -17.52 -10.13 -7.28
CA SER A 110 -16.41 -9.21 -7.08
C SER A 110 -15.08 -9.97 -7.05
N VAL A 111 -14.06 -9.40 -7.73
CA VAL A 111 -12.69 -9.91 -7.80
C VAL A 111 -11.70 -8.79 -7.52
N PRO A 112 -10.42 -9.07 -7.19
CA PRO A 112 -9.41 -8.02 -7.10
C PRO A 112 -9.24 -7.27 -8.42
N ILE A 113 -8.81 -6.02 -8.36
CA ILE A 113 -8.42 -5.23 -9.54
C ILE A 113 -7.13 -5.81 -10.12
N GLY A 114 -6.16 -6.14 -9.26
CA GLY A 114 -4.85 -6.68 -9.64
C GLY A 114 -3.69 -5.95 -8.97
N ALA A 115 -2.72 -5.50 -9.75
CA ALA A 115 -1.58 -4.71 -9.28
C ALA A 115 -1.89 -3.21 -9.36
N LEU A 116 -1.92 -2.55 -8.21
CA LEU A 116 -2.22 -1.12 -8.08
C LEU A 116 -0.94 -0.32 -7.92
N PHE A 117 -0.73 0.70 -8.75
CA PHE A 117 0.32 1.69 -8.54
C PHE A 117 -0.25 2.90 -7.81
N ILE A 118 0.16 3.08 -6.55
CA ILE A 118 -0.36 4.14 -5.67
C ILE A 118 0.72 5.19 -5.48
N ILE A 119 0.44 6.40 -5.97
CA ILE A 119 1.33 7.56 -5.86
C ILE A 119 0.72 8.49 -4.81
N TYR A 120 1.48 8.81 -3.76
CA TYR A 120 0.98 9.63 -2.65
C TYR A 120 1.99 10.65 -2.17
N GLU A 121 1.47 11.71 -1.56
CA GLU A 121 2.27 12.79 -0.97
C GLU A 121 2.96 12.35 0.33
N SER A 122 3.73 13.26 0.92
CA SER A 122 4.54 13.02 2.11
C SER A 122 3.70 12.92 3.39
N ARG A 123 2.83 11.91 3.44
CA ARG A 123 2.07 11.48 4.62
C ARG A 123 2.46 10.05 4.97
N PRO A 124 3.22 9.85 6.04
CA PRO A 124 3.78 8.54 6.35
C PRO A 124 2.75 7.43 6.61
N ASP A 125 1.62 7.78 7.24
CA ASP A 125 0.49 6.89 7.53
C ASP A 125 -0.09 6.21 6.28
N VAL A 126 -0.06 6.90 5.14
CA VAL A 126 -0.58 6.40 3.87
C VAL A 126 0.11 5.12 3.41
N THR A 127 1.39 4.93 3.76
CA THR A 127 2.14 3.71 3.44
C THR A 127 1.48 2.46 4.03
N SER A 128 1.09 2.52 5.30
CA SER A 128 0.42 1.41 5.99
C SER A 128 -1.03 1.24 5.56
N ASP A 129 -1.75 2.35 5.34
CA ASP A 129 -3.14 2.32 4.90
C ASP A 129 -3.30 1.65 3.54
N CYS A 130 -2.49 2.10 2.56
CA CYS A 130 -2.53 1.54 1.21
C CYS A 130 -2.12 0.05 1.20
N ALA A 131 -1.11 -0.33 1.99
CA ALA A 131 -0.71 -1.72 2.12
C ALA A 131 -1.84 -2.57 2.73
N ALA A 132 -2.45 -2.10 3.82
CA ALA A 132 -3.51 -2.84 4.51
C ALA A 132 -4.76 -3.00 3.64
N LEU A 133 -5.23 -1.92 3.00
CA LEU A 133 -6.38 -1.95 2.11
C LEU A 133 -6.13 -2.80 0.86
N GLY A 134 -4.94 -2.70 0.26
CA GLY A 134 -4.55 -3.53 -0.86
C GLY A 134 -4.60 -5.02 -0.50
N LEU A 135 -3.92 -5.43 0.57
CA LEU A 135 -3.92 -6.81 1.04
C LEU A 135 -5.34 -7.29 1.37
N LYS A 136 -6.15 -6.48 2.07
CA LYS A 136 -7.53 -6.85 2.44
C LYS A 136 -8.44 -7.05 1.23
N SER A 137 -8.19 -6.32 0.16
CA SER A 137 -8.94 -6.43 -1.09
C SER A 137 -8.30 -7.36 -2.13
N GLY A 138 -7.27 -8.13 -1.73
CA GLY A 138 -6.60 -9.10 -2.60
C GLY A 138 -5.77 -8.48 -3.71
N ASN A 139 -5.45 -7.18 -3.62
CA ASN A 139 -4.66 -6.46 -4.60
C ASN A 139 -3.19 -6.38 -4.19
N ALA A 140 -2.30 -6.57 -5.14
CA ALA A 140 -0.91 -6.19 -4.95
C ALA A 140 -0.77 -4.68 -5.07
N VAL A 141 0.11 -4.06 -4.25
CA VAL A 141 0.30 -2.61 -4.23
C VAL A 141 1.76 -2.24 -4.47
N ILE A 142 1.97 -1.38 -5.43
CA ILE A 142 3.25 -0.74 -5.73
C ILE A 142 3.13 0.69 -5.20
N LEU A 143 3.90 1.00 -4.17
CA LEU A 143 3.81 2.23 -3.41
C LEU A 143 4.89 3.22 -3.87
N ARG A 144 4.51 4.48 -4.13
CA ARG A 144 5.44 5.59 -4.38
C ARG A 144 5.04 6.77 -3.51
N GLY A 145 5.71 6.93 -2.39
CA GLY A 145 5.53 8.09 -1.51
C GLY A 145 6.38 9.29 -1.92
N GLY A 146 6.01 10.47 -1.42
CA GLY A 146 6.79 11.69 -1.62
C GLY A 146 8.21 11.57 -1.04
N SER A 147 9.18 12.19 -1.71
CA SER A 147 10.61 12.18 -1.32
C SER A 147 10.84 12.75 0.07
N ASP A 148 10.00 13.67 0.51
CA ASP A 148 10.11 14.32 1.83
C ASP A 148 9.92 13.35 3.00
N ALA A 149 9.22 12.21 2.78
CA ALA A 149 8.97 11.15 3.77
C ALA A 149 9.74 9.85 3.46
N ALA A 150 10.78 9.87 2.65
CA ALA A 150 11.42 8.68 2.12
C ALA A 150 11.97 7.72 3.19
N ASN A 151 12.62 8.26 4.24
CA ASN A 151 13.15 7.45 5.34
C ASN A 151 12.01 6.84 6.16
N THR A 152 10.98 7.63 6.48
CA THR A 152 9.81 7.19 7.25
C THR A 152 9.04 6.10 6.50
N ASN A 153 8.73 6.34 5.23
CA ASN A 153 8.05 5.35 4.37
C ASN A 153 8.85 4.04 4.28
N GLY A 154 10.18 4.15 4.17
CA GLY A 154 11.09 3.00 4.17
C GLY A 154 11.06 2.20 5.47
N ALA A 155 11.01 2.87 6.62
CA ALA A 155 10.95 2.22 7.93
C ALA A 155 9.59 1.52 8.15
N ILE A 156 8.48 2.15 7.78
CA ILE A 156 7.14 1.56 7.84
C ILE A 156 7.06 0.35 6.89
N TYR A 157 7.52 0.51 5.66
CA TYR A 157 7.58 -0.59 4.69
C TYR A 157 8.41 -1.78 5.18
N ALA A 158 9.54 -1.53 5.85
CA ALA A 158 10.36 -2.59 6.42
C ALA A 158 9.59 -3.40 7.48
N ALA A 159 8.82 -2.74 8.36
CA ALA A 159 7.96 -3.39 9.34
C ALA A 159 6.85 -4.24 8.68
N ILE A 160 6.22 -3.71 7.62
CA ILE A 160 5.22 -4.44 6.82
C ILE A 160 5.87 -5.67 6.18
N ARG A 161 6.99 -5.48 5.47
CA ARG A 161 7.68 -6.54 4.74
C ARG A 161 8.18 -7.68 5.65
N ALA A 162 8.59 -7.37 6.87
CA ALA A 162 8.98 -8.35 7.88
C ALA A 162 7.81 -9.25 8.34
N SER A 163 6.57 -8.80 8.13
CA SER A 163 5.36 -9.56 8.44
C SER A 163 4.95 -10.52 7.33
N MET A 164 5.35 -10.22 6.09
CA MET A 164 4.86 -10.88 4.88
C MET A 164 5.40 -12.32 4.75
N PRO A 165 4.54 -13.31 4.50
CA PRO A 165 4.98 -14.65 4.12
C PRO A 165 5.65 -14.64 2.74
N ALA A 166 6.52 -15.61 2.49
CA ALA A 166 7.38 -15.65 1.30
C ALA A 166 6.57 -15.65 0.00
N GLU A 167 5.43 -16.32 -0.01
CA GLU A 167 4.57 -16.56 -1.17
C GLU A 167 3.93 -15.28 -1.72
N ILE A 168 3.77 -14.25 -0.86
CA ILE A 168 3.14 -12.97 -1.22
C ILE A 168 4.03 -11.77 -0.82
N LYS A 169 5.30 -11.99 -0.56
CA LYS A 169 6.21 -10.98 0.00
C LYS A 169 6.37 -9.74 -0.87
N ASP A 170 6.28 -9.90 -2.17
CA ASP A 170 6.44 -8.82 -3.13
C ASP A 170 5.11 -8.13 -3.49
N THR A 171 3.96 -8.62 -2.97
CA THR A 171 2.65 -7.97 -3.22
C THR A 171 2.50 -6.60 -2.58
N VAL A 172 3.36 -6.24 -1.63
CA VAL A 172 3.55 -4.86 -1.18
C VAL A 172 4.97 -4.46 -1.54
N PHE A 173 5.12 -3.50 -2.42
CA PHE A 173 6.43 -3.06 -2.93
C PHE A 173 6.55 -1.53 -2.85
N LEU A 174 7.61 -1.03 -2.18
CA LEU A 174 7.90 0.40 -2.11
C LEU A 174 8.99 0.77 -3.12
N ILE A 175 8.67 1.69 -4.04
CA ILE A 175 9.63 2.29 -4.96
C ILE A 175 10.47 3.28 -4.16
N LYS A 176 11.79 3.03 -4.11
CA LYS A 176 12.75 3.88 -3.39
C LYS A 176 13.14 5.12 -4.19
N ASP A 177 13.21 4.97 -5.51
CA ASP A 177 13.53 6.09 -6.41
C ASP A 177 12.25 6.91 -6.66
N SER A 178 12.22 8.10 -6.09
CA SER A 178 11.10 9.04 -6.20
C SER A 178 11.24 10.01 -7.37
N SER A 179 12.20 9.79 -8.29
CA SER A 179 12.38 10.63 -9.48
C SER A 179 11.14 10.59 -10.40
N ARG A 180 10.93 11.68 -11.14
CA ARG A 180 9.83 11.76 -12.11
C ARG A 180 10.07 10.80 -13.28
N GLU A 181 11.32 10.62 -13.66
CA GLU A 181 11.74 9.69 -14.71
C GLU A 181 11.32 8.25 -14.39
N THR A 182 11.57 7.80 -13.15
CA THR A 182 11.15 6.48 -12.68
C THR A 182 9.63 6.34 -12.67
N VAL A 183 8.90 7.35 -12.20
CA VAL A 183 7.42 7.33 -12.22
C VAL A 183 6.91 7.23 -13.67
N ASN A 184 7.42 8.06 -14.58
CA ASN A 184 7.04 8.04 -15.99
C ASN A 184 7.37 6.72 -16.69
N ALA A 185 8.51 6.09 -16.34
CA ALA A 185 8.86 4.78 -16.86
C ALA A 185 7.88 3.70 -16.37
N ILE A 186 7.48 3.74 -15.10
CA ILE A 186 6.53 2.81 -14.51
C ILE A 186 5.13 2.99 -15.08
N LEU A 187 4.67 4.22 -15.29
CA LEU A 187 3.36 4.52 -15.89
C LEU A 187 3.21 3.96 -17.32
N LYS A 188 4.31 3.74 -18.03
CA LYS A 188 4.32 3.10 -19.36
C LYS A 188 4.26 1.57 -19.31
N MET A 189 4.33 0.97 -18.12
CA MET A 189 4.39 -0.49 -17.94
C MET A 189 2.98 -1.11 -17.84
N ASN A 190 2.10 -0.82 -18.80
CA ASN A 190 0.68 -1.20 -18.81
C ASN A 190 0.43 -2.71 -18.70
N ASN A 191 1.40 -3.55 -19.08
CA ASN A 191 1.30 -5.00 -18.96
C ASN A 191 1.43 -5.52 -17.50
N PHE A 192 1.82 -4.65 -16.56
CA PHE A 192 2.11 -5.02 -15.17
C PHE A 192 1.26 -4.28 -14.14
N ILE A 193 0.59 -3.20 -14.55
CA ILE A 193 -0.18 -2.33 -13.67
C ILE A 193 -1.61 -2.27 -14.16
N ASP A 194 -2.55 -2.68 -13.32
CA ASP A 194 -3.97 -2.75 -13.66
C ASP A 194 -4.69 -1.43 -13.36
N ALA A 195 -4.21 -0.66 -12.37
CA ALA A 195 -4.73 0.67 -12.09
C ALA A 195 -3.68 1.56 -11.40
N VAL A 196 -3.79 2.88 -11.65
CA VAL A 196 -2.99 3.93 -10.99
C VAL A 196 -3.90 4.75 -10.09
N ILE A 197 -3.49 4.94 -8.83
CA ILE A 197 -4.25 5.69 -7.83
C ILE A 197 -3.40 6.86 -7.34
N PRO A 198 -3.58 8.08 -7.88
CA PRO A 198 -2.96 9.28 -7.33
C PRO A 198 -3.70 9.72 -6.06
N ARG A 199 -2.97 9.94 -4.97
CA ARG A 199 -3.48 10.45 -3.69
C ARG A 199 -2.71 11.68 -3.26
N GLY A 200 -3.25 12.85 -3.51
CA GLY A 200 -2.59 14.10 -3.16
C GLY A 200 -3.36 15.32 -3.67
N GLY A 201 -2.71 16.47 -3.61
CA GLY A 201 -3.27 17.73 -4.12
C GLY A 201 -3.45 17.72 -5.63
N GLU A 202 -4.14 18.76 -6.11
CA GLU A 202 -4.50 18.93 -7.53
C GLU A 202 -3.29 18.82 -8.48
N SER A 203 -2.13 19.30 -8.06
CA SER A 203 -0.89 19.24 -8.84
C SER A 203 -0.41 17.81 -9.11
N LEU A 204 -0.64 16.88 -8.17
CA LEU A 204 -0.30 15.47 -8.37
C LEU A 204 -1.30 14.74 -9.27
N ILE A 205 -2.57 15.17 -9.23
CA ILE A 205 -3.64 14.55 -10.03
C ILE A 205 -3.57 14.98 -11.49
N LYS A 206 -3.08 16.22 -11.74
CA LYS A 206 -2.95 16.80 -13.10
C LYS A 206 -1.61 16.50 -13.78
N ALA A 207 -0.65 15.94 -13.06
CA ALA A 207 0.68 15.61 -13.59
C ALA A 207 0.71 14.20 -14.20
#